data_bbb0d6edf374c1d194150c78c971956c
#
_entry.id   bbb0d6edf374c1d194150c78c971956c
#
_cell.length_a   1.000
_cell.length_b   1.000
_cell.length_c   1.000
_cell.angle_alpha   90.00
_cell.angle_beta   90.00
_cell.angle_gamma   90.00
#
_symmetry.space_group_name_H-M   'P 1'
#
loop_
_entity.id
_entity.type
_entity.pdbx_description
1 polymer ?
#
loop_
_entity_poly.entity_id
_entity_poly.type
_entity_poly.pdbx_seq_one_letter_code
_entity_poly.pdbx_strand_id
1 'polypeptide(L)'
;MIKLCVQYPVEGGSFFDFDYYLDVHLPMSEALLAEYGFLGYEVQHCTTTISGDDPEFLCITQLEFSSLEELREGMQERGAELSADFARYTDIKPIATVTEVIARST
;
A
#
# COMPACT_ATOMS: atom_id res chain seq x y z
N MET A 1 2.16 -3.59 16.62
CA MET A 1 1.44 -3.61 15.33
C MET A 1 2.36 -3.12 14.24
N ILE A 2 2.46 -3.88 13.20
CA ILE A 2 3.33 -3.61 12.05
C ILE A 2 2.47 -3.17 10.87
N LYS A 3 2.94 -2.17 10.14
CA LYS A 3 2.28 -1.74 8.91
C LYS A 3 3.27 -1.74 7.76
N LEU A 4 2.78 -2.15 6.59
CA LEU A 4 3.48 -1.93 5.33
C LEU A 4 2.90 -0.65 4.72
N CYS A 5 3.72 0.39 4.65
CA CYS A 5 3.33 1.68 4.09
C CYS A 5 3.80 1.76 2.64
N VAL A 6 2.85 1.81 1.70
CA VAL A 6 3.13 1.85 0.27
C VAL A 6 2.74 3.23 -0.25
N GLN A 7 3.75 3.99 -0.70
CA GLN A 7 3.57 5.37 -1.13
C GLN A 7 3.87 5.49 -2.62
N TYR A 8 2.95 6.13 -3.36
CA TYR A 8 3.08 6.30 -4.81
C TYR A 8 3.43 7.77 -5.11
N PRO A 9 4.71 8.07 -5.46
CA PRO A 9 5.12 9.45 -5.76
C PRO A 9 4.44 9.99 -7.03
N VAL A 10 4.02 11.25 -7.00
CA VAL A 10 3.40 11.90 -8.17
C VAL A 10 4.36 11.89 -9.36
N GLU A 11 5.65 12.15 -9.12
CA GLU A 11 6.66 12.21 -10.19
C GLU A 11 7.11 10.85 -10.72
N GLY A 12 6.65 9.75 -10.09
CA GLY A 12 7.11 8.41 -10.44
C GLY A 12 6.49 7.82 -11.69
N GLY A 13 5.48 8.47 -12.29
CA GLY A 13 4.79 7.97 -13.46
C GLY A 13 3.70 8.91 -13.93
N SER A 14 2.84 8.44 -14.83
CA SER A 14 1.85 9.27 -15.52
C SER A 14 0.40 8.87 -15.31
N PHE A 15 0.13 7.70 -14.72
CA PHE A 15 -1.25 7.29 -14.51
C PHE A 15 -1.43 6.44 -13.26
N PHE A 16 -2.65 6.47 -12.73
CA PHE A 16 -3.06 5.62 -11.62
C PHE A 16 -4.57 5.38 -11.73
N ASP A 17 -4.95 4.14 -11.98
CA ASP A 17 -6.35 3.73 -12.09
C ASP A 17 -6.89 3.36 -10.71
N PHE A 18 -7.49 4.32 -10.03
CA PHE A 18 -8.03 4.12 -8.68
C PHE A 18 -9.15 3.08 -8.65
N ASP A 19 -9.98 3.03 -9.68
CA ASP A 19 -11.08 2.05 -9.71
C ASP A 19 -10.54 0.62 -9.71
N TYR A 20 -9.57 0.35 -10.56
CA TYR A 20 -8.93 -0.97 -10.58
C TYR A 20 -8.22 -1.25 -9.25
N TYR A 21 -7.49 -0.28 -8.73
CA TYR A 21 -6.75 -0.42 -7.48
C TYR A 21 -7.67 -0.82 -6.32
N LEU A 22 -8.78 -0.10 -6.17
CA LEU A 22 -9.72 -0.32 -5.06
C LEU A 22 -10.61 -1.54 -5.27
N ASP A 23 -11.02 -1.82 -6.51
CA ASP A 23 -12.00 -2.86 -6.80
C ASP A 23 -11.39 -4.22 -7.10
N VAL A 24 -10.14 -4.26 -7.57
CA VAL A 24 -9.47 -5.49 -8.00
C VAL A 24 -8.18 -5.75 -7.23
N HIS A 25 -7.23 -4.83 -7.26
CA HIS A 25 -5.90 -5.07 -6.70
C HIS A 25 -5.92 -5.27 -5.18
N LEU A 26 -6.57 -4.40 -4.44
CA LEU A 26 -6.61 -4.50 -2.98
C LEU A 26 -7.41 -5.70 -2.48
N PRO A 27 -8.60 -6.01 -3.03
CA PRO A 27 -9.29 -7.25 -2.67
C PRO A 27 -8.49 -8.50 -2.97
N MET A 28 -7.74 -8.52 -4.08
CA MET A 28 -6.83 -9.62 -4.41
C MET A 28 -5.71 -9.73 -3.39
N SER A 29 -5.12 -8.59 -2.99
CA SER A 29 -4.05 -8.55 -1.99
C SER A 29 -4.55 -9.09 -0.65
N GLU A 30 -5.75 -8.69 -0.24
CA GLU A 30 -6.37 -9.17 0.99
C GLU A 30 -6.54 -10.69 0.97
N ALA A 31 -7.03 -11.23 -0.13
CA ALA A 31 -7.23 -12.67 -0.29
C ALA A 31 -5.90 -13.44 -0.25
N LEU A 32 -4.88 -12.94 -0.96
CA LEU A 32 -3.58 -13.59 -1.03
C LEU A 32 -2.81 -13.55 0.30
N LEU A 33 -3.00 -12.49 1.08
CA LEU A 33 -2.26 -12.27 2.33
C LEU A 33 -3.04 -12.71 3.57
N ALA A 34 -4.27 -13.22 3.42
CA ALA A 34 -5.15 -13.54 4.53
C ALA A 34 -4.53 -14.50 5.56
N GLU A 35 -3.74 -15.47 5.10
CA GLU A 35 -3.12 -16.45 5.99
C GLU A 35 -1.74 -16.04 6.53
N TYR A 36 -1.31 -14.81 6.23
CA TYR A 36 0.00 -14.28 6.64
C TYR A 36 -0.13 -13.13 7.65
N GLY A 37 -1.07 -13.23 8.57
CA GLY A 37 -1.23 -12.25 9.64
C GLY A 37 -1.81 -10.92 9.19
N PHE A 38 -2.41 -10.85 8.00
CA PHE A 38 -3.02 -9.64 7.47
C PHE A 38 -4.25 -9.25 8.30
N LEU A 39 -4.30 -7.98 8.73
CA LEU A 39 -5.36 -7.47 9.60
C LEU A 39 -6.30 -6.47 8.91
N GLY A 40 -5.83 -5.82 7.85
CA GLY A 40 -6.63 -4.84 7.14
C GLY A 40 -5.78 -3.82 6.43
N TYR A 41 -6.44 -2.90 5.70
CA TYR A 41 -5.72 -1.83 5.01
C TYR A 41 -6.51 -0.53 5.05
N GLU A 42 -5.79 0.57 4.83
CA GLU A 42 -6.36 1.90 4.67
C GLU A 42 -5.69 2.55 3.47
N VAL A 43 -6.49 3.17 2.61
CA VAL A 43 -6.01 3.89 1.43
C VAL A 43 -6.28 5.36 1.60
N GLN A 44 -5.26 6.18 1.38
CA GLN A 44 -5.38 7.63 1.45
C GLN A 44 -5.02 8.23 0.10
N HIS A 45 -5.92 9.05 -0.45
CA HIS A 45 -5.63 9.85 -1.64
C HIS A 45 -5.08 11.20 -1.18
N CYS A 46 -3.85 11.51 -1.56
CA CYS A 46 -3.22 12.76 -1.18
C CYS A 46 -3.79 13.90 -2.01
N THR A 47 -4.36 14.91 -1.37
CA THR A 47 -5.08 15.99 -2.07
C THR A 47 -4.31 17.30 -2.14
N THR A 48 -3.65 17.68 -1.05
CA THR A 48 -2.93 18.96 -0.97
C THR A 48 -1.98 18.95 0.22
N THR A 49 -0.98 19.84 0.22
CA THR A 49 -0.21 20.15 1.42
C THR A 49 -1.02 21.11 2.29
N ILE A 50 -0.59 21.33 3.53
CA ILE A 50 -1.25 22.29 4.43
C ILE A 50 -1.25 23.69 3.84
N SER A 51 -0.19 24.07 3.12
CA SER A 51 -0.07 25.40 2.50
C SER A 51 -0.78 25.53 1.16
N GLY A 52 -1.43 24.48 0.67
CA GLY A 52 -2.22 24.53 -0.56
C GLY A 52 -1.46 24.15 -1.83
N ASP A 53 -0.24 23.64 -1.69
CA ASP A 53 0.56 23.20 -2.83
C ASP A 53 0.17 21.77 -3.25
N ASP A 54 0.64 21.35 -4.40
CA ASP A 54 0.45 19.97 -4.87
C ASP A 54 1.19 18.98 -3.96
N PRO A 55 0.59 17.82 -3.63
CA PRO A 55 1.24 16.85 -2.77
C PRO A 55 2.37 16.13 -3.49
N GLU A 56 3.34 15.66 -2.71
CA GLU A 56 4.48 14.89 -3.22
C GLU A 56 4.07 13.47 -3.61
N PHE A 57 3.10 12.90 -2.88
CA PHE A 57 2.58 11.56 -3.15
C PHE A 57 1.15 11.65 -3.63
N LEU A 58 0.78 10.73 -4.52
CA LEU A 58 -0.57 10.62 -5.05
C LEU A 58 -1.46 9.81 -4.11
N CYS A 59 -0.92 8.68 -3.63
CA CYS A 59 -1.67 7.70 -2.86
C CYS A 59 -0.75 7.07 -1.82
N ILE A 60 -1.29 6.84 -0.64
CA ILE A 60 -0.60 6.13 0.45
C ILE A 60 -1.53 5.02 0.92
N THR A 61 -1.05 3.78 0.87
CA THR A 61 -1.77 2.62 1.38
C THR A 61 -1.01 2.03 2.56
N GLN A 62 -1.71 1.79 3.66
CA GLN A 62 -1.14 1.15 4.83
C GLN A 62 -1.82 -0.20 5.04
N LEU A 63 -1.04 -1.27 5.00
CA LEU A 63 -1.53 -2.63 5.25
C LEU A 63 -1.04 -3.05 6.63
N GLU A 64 -1.96 -3.52 7.48
CA GLU A 64 -1.63 -3.94 8.84
C GLU A 64 -1.39 -5.44 8.92
N PHE A 65 -0.35 -5.81 9.66
CA PHE A 65 0.00 -7.21 9.90
C PHE A 65 0.24 -7.43 11.39
N SER A 66 -0.03 -8.64 11.86
CA SER A 66 0.17 -8.99 13.26
C SER A 66 1.64 -9.06 13.64
N SER A 67 2.54 -9.37 12.69
CA SER A 67 3.98 -9.41 12.96
C SER A 67 4.79 -9.14 11.69
N LEU A 68 6.04 -8.69 11.88
CA LEU A 68 6.98 -8.49 10.78
C LEU A 68 7.33 -9.82 10.10
N GLU A 69 7.43 -10.88 10.88
CA GLU A 69 7.72 -12.22 10.36
C GLU A 69 6.66 -12.68 9.37
N GLU A 70 5.38 -12.53 9.74
CA GLU A 70 4.27 -12.89 8.86
C GLU A 70 4.22 -12.02 7.61
N LEU A 71 4.47 -10.72 7.75
CA LEU A 71 4.56 -9.82 6.61
C LEU A 71 5.64 -10.29 5.62
N ARG A 72 6.82 -10.60 6.11
CA ARG A 72 7.94 -11.05 5.27
C ARG A 72 7.62 -12.38 4.58
N GLU A 73 7.01 -13.30 5.31
CA GLU A 73 6.59 -14.58 4.75
C GLU A 73 5.55 -14.39 3.64
N GLY A 74 4.55 -13.54 3.89
CA GLY A 74 3.52 -13.23 2.89
C GLY A 74 4.11 -12.63 1.63
N MET A 75 5.03 -11.69 1.76
CA MET A 75 5.70 -11.09 0.62
C MET A 75 6.58 -12.08 -0.14
N GLN A 76 7.23 -12.99 0.56
CA GLN A 76 8.03 -14.04 -0.06
C GLN A 76 7.16 -14.99 -0.87
N GLU A 77 6.02 -15.40 -0.32
CA GLU A 77 5.13 -16.38 -0.96
C GLU A 77 4.22 -15.78 -2.03
N ARG A 78 3.79 -14.53 -1.86
CA ARG A 78 2.78 -13.91 -2.73
C ARG A 78 3.25 -12.62 -3.40
N GLY A 79 4.45 -12.15 -3.09
CA GLY A 79 4.93 -10.86 -3.60
C GLY A 79 5.00 -10.78 -5.12
N ALA A 80 5.36 -11.88 -5.79
CA ALA A 80 5.44 -11.91 -7.25
C ALA A 80 4.07 -11.69 -7.91
N GLU A 81 3.02 -12.30 -7.34
CA GLU A 81 1.66 -12.14 -7.84
C GLU A 81 1.17 -10.70 -7.66
N LEU A 82 1.46 -10.11 -6.52
CA LEU A 82 1.11 -8.73 -6.21
C LEU A 82 1.83 -7.75 -7.13
N SER A 83 3.13 -7.95 -7.31
CA SER A 83 3.94 -7.08 -8.18
C SER A 83 3.54 -7.17 -9.64
N ALA A 84 3.18 -8.36 -10.11
CA ALA A 84 2.76 -8.57 -11.49
C ALA A 84 1.48 -7.80 -11.82
N ASP A 85 0.66 -7.48 -10.84
CA ASP A 85 -0.60 -6.76 -11.05
C ASP A 85 -0.43 -5.24 -11.09
N PHE A 86 0.72 -4.70 -10.66
CA PHE A 86 0.96 -3.25 -10.58
C PHE A 86 0.75 -2.56 -11.94
N ALA A 87 1.27 -3.14 -13.01
CA ALA A 87 1.17 -2.55 -14.35
C ALA A 87 -0.27 -2.35 -14.83
N ARG A 88 -1.22 -3.04 -14.23
CA ARG A 88 -2.63 -2.95 -14.61
C ARG A 88 -3.29 -1.67 -14.10
N TYR A 89 -2.74 -1.06 -13.04
CA TYR A 89 -3.36 0.15 -12.49
C TYR A 89 -2.41 1.34 -12.44
N THR A 90 -1.09 1.15 -12.60
CA THR A 90 -0.17 2.29 -12.53
C THR A 90 1.17 1.99 -13.20
N ASP A 91 1.83 3.05 -13.65
CA ASP A 91 3.24 3.01 -14.06
C ASP A 91 4.15 3.62 -12.98
N ILE A 92 3.59 4.00 -11.83
CA ILE A 92 4.36 4.57 -10.73
C ILE A 92 4.98 3.45 -9.91
N LYS A 93 6.29 3.52 -9.69
CA LYS A 93 6.98 2.59 -8.80
C LYS A 93 6.78 3.06 -7.35
N PRO A 94 6.12 2.28 -6.50
CA PRO A 94 5.87 2.70 -5.12
C PRO A 94 7.13 2.59 -4.26
N ILE A 95 7.12 3.35 -3.17
CA ILE A 95 8.11 3.26 -2.10
C ILE A 95 7.43 2.49 -0.96
N ALA A 96 8.00 1.36 -0.60
CA ALA A 96 7.45 0.51 0.46
C ALA A 96 8.33 0.58 1.71
N THR A 97 7.72 0.90 2.84
CA THR A 97 8.40 1.02 4.12
C THR A 97 7.63 0.24 5.18
N VAL A 98 8.33 -0.49 6.03
CA VAL A 98 7.72 -1.15 7.18
C VAL A 98 7.77 -0.19 8.36
N THR A 99 6.62 0.00 9.00
CA THR A 99 6.52 0.87 10.17
C THR A 99 5.99 0.09 11.37
N GLU A 100 6.34 0.56 12.56
CA GLU A 100 5.83 0.03 13.81
C GLU A 100 5.07 1.15 14.52
N VAL A 101 3.86 0.88 14.99
CA VAL A 101 3.10 1.87 15.75
C VAL A 101 3.67 1.94 17.16
N ILE A 102 4.29 3.07 17.51
CA ILE A 102 4.93 3.26 18.81
C ILE A 102 4.10 4.12 19.75
N ALA A 103 3.08 4.80 19.24
CA ALA A 103 2.18 5.62 20.03
C ALA A 103 0.88 5.83 19.28
N ARG A 104 -0.20 5.88 20.03
CA ARG A 104 -1.53 6.17 19.47
C ARG A 104 -2.32 6.97 20.51
N SER A 105 -2.89 8.09 20.04
CA SER A 105 -3.85 8.86 20.82
C SER A 105 -5.26 8.39 20.42
N THR A 106 -6.09 8.14 21.40
CA THR A 106 -7.47 7.69 21.14
C THR A 106 -8.47 8.82 21.27
#